data_c4400ef40cf3d22c5dea99c17b14f91a
#
_entry.id   c4400ef40cf3d22c5dea99c17b14f91a
#
_cell.length_a   1.000
_cell.length_b   1.000
_cell.length_c   1.000
_cell.angle_alpha   90.00
_cell.angle_beta   90.00
_cell.angle_gamma   90.00
#
_symmetry.space_group_name_H-M   'P 1'
#
loop_
_entity.id
_entity.type
_entity.pdbx_description
1 polymer ?
#
loop_
_entity_poly.entity_id
_entity_poly.type
_entity_poly.pdbx_seq_one_letter_code
_entity_poly.pdbx_strand_id
1 'polypeptide(L)'
;MTISRHYVLAAGGTGGHLIPAFALGQELINRGHHVALITDERGAKIPGCPDKMATHKLPAGRITKNPASWLPGLMAITEGRAMARRLYENFEPSAVVGFGGYPAFPALLGAFAEKIPAIIHEQNAVLGRVNRFTARQVNAIATSYPEVLRLSPRYASKVHLVGNPVREEVLVLRDQPYPPLLADGIFRVLVTGGSQGATVLSDVVPDGLSMLPLNLRRRLQVTQQCRAEDIDAVRAAYAAHNIPAELATYLPDLPERLGWAHMVIARAGASTIAELTCAGRPAILVPLPTATDNHQSYNVKEMVQAGGARAIAQPSFTAVELAKQIQKIALEPGALENAAKAAKSCGRPNAVADLADLVESFGRAPIMHGIKSTPEPISAFSPSPALARENAA
;
A
#
# COMPACT_ATOMS: atom_id res chain seq x y z
N MET A 1 -13.33 -7.43 29.74
CA MET A 1 -13.43 -6.06 29.15
C MET A 1 -12.02 -5.62 28.82
N THR A 2 -11.73 -5.37 27.53
CA THR A 2 -10.42 -4.88 27.11
C THR A 2 -10.30 -3.43 27.59
N ILE A 3 -9.19 -3.09 28.26
CA ILE A 3 -8.95 -1.72 28.71
C ILE A 3 -8.67 -0.87 27.46
N SER A 4 -9.45 0.20 27.26
CA SER A 4 -9.25 1.13 26.16
C SER A 4 -7.87 1.78 26.23
N ARG A 5 -7.16 1.83 25.10
CA ARG A 5 -5.82 2.42 24.95
C ARG A 5 -5.81 3.40 23.79
N HIS A 6 -4.77 4.22 23.74
CA HIS A 6 -4.55 5.17 22.67
C HIS A 6 -3.40 4.72 21.78
N TYR A 7 -3.57 4.80 20.46
CA TYR A 7 -2.55 4.45 19.48
C TYR A 7 -2.36 5.55 18.45
N VAL A 8 -1.13 5.81 18.07
CA VAL A 8 -0.81 6.76 17.00
C VAL A 8 -0.22 5.99 15.83
N LEU A 9 -0.83 6.15 14.66
CA LEU A 9 -0.36 5.60 13.40
C LEU A 9 0.30 6.72 12.60
N ALA A 10 1.51 6.51 12.09
CA ALA A 10 2.24 7.50 11.32
C ALA A 10 2.55 6.96 9.93
N ALA A 11 1.89 7.54 8.93
CA ALA A 11 1.99 7.12 7.54
C ALA A 11 1.90 8.32 6.61
N GLY A 12 2.59 8.29 5.48
CA GLY A 12 2.51 9.41 4.56
C GLY A 12 2.79 9.09 3.11
N GLY A 13 2.41 10.04 2.29
CA GLY A 13 2.81 10.17 0.90
C GLY A 13 2.02 9.37 -0.11
N THR A 14 1.69 8.12 0.14
CA THR A 14 1.04 7.25 -0.86
C THR A 14 0.07 6.26 -0.23
N GLY A 15 -0.88 5.75 -1.05
CA GLY A 15 -1.80 4.69 -0.62
C GLY A 15 -1.10 3.43 -0.10
N GLY A 16 0.10 3.13 -0.59
CA GLY A 16 0.89 1.98 -0.13
C GLY A 16 1.24 1.98 1.36
N HIS A 17 1.33 3.17 1.99
CA HIS A 17 1.54 3.30 3.44
C HIS A 17 0.23 3.53 4.20
N LEU A 18 -0.71 4.26 3.58
CA LEU A 18 -1.94 4.69 4.25
C LEU A 18 -3.01 3.61 4.30
N ILE A 19 -3.19 2.83 3.24
CA ILE A 19 -4.18 1.75 3.24
C ILE A 19 -3.93 0.76 4.39
N PRO A 20 -2.70 0.23 4.59
CA PRO A 20 -2.41 -0.60 5.76
C PRO A 20 -2.60 0.11 7.11
N ALA A 21 -2.29 1.40 7.19
CA ALA A 21 -2.52 2.18 8.39
C ALA A 21 -4.02 2.37 8.68
N PHE A 22 -4.84 2.60 7.66
CA PHE A 22 -6.30 2.70 7.81
C PHE A 22 -6.91 1.36 8.26
N ALA A 23 -6.47 0.25 7.66
CA ALA A 23 -6.94 -1.08 8.06
C ALA A 23 -6.61 -1.39 9.52
N LEU A 24 -5.36 -1.14 9.96
CA LEU A 24 -5.00 -1.28 11.38
C LEU A 24 -5.78 -0.31 12.27
N GLY A 25 -5.95 0.93 11.84
CA GLY A 25 -6.70 1.94 12.60
C GLY A 25 -8.15 1.52 12.83
N GLN A 26 -8.82 1.01 11.79
CA GLN A 26 -10.18 0.49 11.89
C GLN A 26 -10.25 -0.71 12.84
N GLU A 27 -9.32 -1.64 12.77
CA GLU A 27 -9.27 -2.81 13.66
C GLU A 27 -9.09 -2.40 15.13
N LEU A 28 -8.14 -1.50 15.42
CA LEU A 28 -7.93 -1.00 16.78
C LEU A 28 -9.16 -0.26 17.32
N ILE A 29 -9.86 0.51 16.46
CA ILE A 29 -11.15 1.15 16.83
C ILE A 29 -12.21 0.10 17.12
N ASN A 30 -12.31 -0.95 16.30
CA ASN A 30 -13.26 -2.05 16.51
C ASN A 30 -12.99 -2.79 17.83
N ARG A 31 -11.72 -2.87 18.27
CA ARG A 31 -11.31 -3.42 19.57
C ARG A 31 -11.55 -2.47 20.75
N GLY A 32 -12.10 -1.28 20.50
CA GLY A 32 -12.46 -0.29 21.54
C GLY A 32 -11.35 0.67 21.92
N HIS A 33 -10.34 0.84 21.07
CA HIS A 33 -9.23 1.76 21.28
C HIS A 33 -9.45 3.11 20.60
N HIS A 34 -8.74 4.13 21.06
CA HIS A 34 -8.66 5.44 20.41
C HIS A 34 -7.45 5.51 19.50
N VAL A 35 -7.65 5.95 18.26
CA VAL A 35 -6.58 5.99 17.25
C VAL A 35 -6.46 7.38 16.65
N ALA A 36 -5.23 7.87 16.53
CA ALA A 36 -4.91 9.09 15.80
C ALA A 36 -3.94 8.77 14.66
N LEU A 37 -4.12 9.46 13.52
CA LEU A 37 -3.24 9.37 12.35
C LEU A 37 -2.36 10.61 12.26
N ILE A 38 -1.07 10.40 12.09
CA ILE A 38 -0.12 11.43 11.66
C ILE A 38 0.21 11.22 10.18
N THR A 39 -0.01 12.25 9.35
CA THR A 39 0.24 12.18 7.91
C THR A 39 0.69 13.52 7.33
N ASP A 40 0.92 13.60 6.01
CA ASP A 40 1.18 14.85 5.28
C ASP A 40 -0.06 15.33 4.50
N GLU A 41 0.01 16.50 3.86
CA GLU A 41 -1.07 17.07 3.06
C GLU A 41 -1.56 16.15 1.92
N ARG A 42 -0.65 15.34 1.36
CA ARG A 42 -1.02 14.40 0.30
C ARG A 42 -1.72 13.19 0.89
N GLY A 43 -1.23 12.70 2.02
CA GLY A 43 -1.82 11.56 2.71
C GLY A 43 -3.22 11.87 3.23
N ALA A 44 -3.44 13.08 3.74
CA ALA A 44 -4.76 13.50 4.22
C ALA A 44 -5.86 13.55 3.13
N LYS A 45 -5.48 13.54 1.86
CA LYS A 45 -6.42 13.51 0.71
C LYS A 45 -6.74 12.10 0.23
N ILE A 46 -6.07 11.07 0.75
CA ILE A 46 -6.33 9.68 0.35
C ILE A 46 -7.63 9.21 1.02
N PRO A 47 -8.60 8.72 0.25
CA PRO A 47 -9.87 8.26 0.79
C PRO A 47 -9.72 6.96 1.60
N GLY A 48 -10.69 6.69 2.48
CA GLY A 48 -10.75 5.47 3.28
C GLY A 48 -10.18 5.59 4.70
N CYS A 49 -9.88 6.82 5.16
CA CYS A 49 -9.56 7.06 6.56
C CYS A 49 -10.80 6.77 7.43
N PRO A 50 -10.70 5.94 8.50
CA PRO A 50 -11.80 5.70 9.41
C PRO A 50 -12.33 6.99 10.06
N ASP A 51 -13.66 7.17 10.12
CA ASP A 51 -14.28 8.41 10.64
C ASP A 51 -13.88 8.74 12.08
N LYS A 52 -13.64 7.70 12.90
CA LYS A 52 -13.26 7.86 14.31
C LYS A 52 -11.74 8.06 14.51
N MET A 53 -10.98 8.14 13.44
CA MET A 53 -9.53 8.32 13.50
C MET A 53 -9.14 9.79 13.26
N ALA A 54 -8.79 10.52 14.31
CA ALA A 54 -8.37 11.91 14.21
C ALA A 54 -7.09 12.04 13.38
N THR A 55 -7.11 12.90 12.35
CA THR A 55 -5.96 13.10 11.44
C THR A 55 -5.21 14.37 11.77
N HIS A 56 -3.90 14.22 12.03
CA HIS A 56 -2.97 15.30 12.31
C HIS A 56 -1.96 15.43 11.17
N LYS A 57 -1.84 16.64 10.61
CA LYS A 57 -0.94 16.90 9.50
C LYS A 57 0.40 17.43 10.02
N LEU A 58 1.49 16.77 9.64
CA LEU A 58 2.84 17.27 9.89
C LEU A 58 3.44 17.90 8.63
N PRO A 59 4.33 18.92 8.80
CA PRO A 59 5.08 19.44 7.67
C PRO A 59 5.95 18.34 7.04
N ALA A 60 5.79 18.16 5.73
CA ALA A 60 6.51 17.15 4.96
C ALA A 60 7.81 17.76 4.40
N GLY A 61 8.86 17.75 5.19
CA GLY A 61 10.21 18.09 4.69
C GLY A 61 10.83 16.93 3.92
N ARG A 62 11.16 17.15 2.66
CA ARG A 62 11.84 16.16 1.84
C ARG A 62 13.32 16.51 1.71
N ILE A 63 14.19 15.71 2.34
CA ILE A 63 15.63 15.76 2.07
C ILE A 63 15.91 15.03 0.77
N THR A 64 16.40 15.76 -0.24
CA THR A 64 16.78 15.22 -1.55
C THR A 64 18.31 15.15 -1.68
N LYS A 65 18.79 14.72 -2.87
CA LYS A 65 20.24 14.80 -3.18
C LYS A 65 20.74 16.25 -3.35
N ASN A 66 19.85 17.22 -3.53
CA ASN A 66 20.20 18.63 -3.63
C ASN A 66 20.49 19.20 -2.24
N PRO A 67 21.72 19.71 -1.95
CA PRO A 67 22.07 20.30 -0.66
C PRO A 67 21.15 21.43 -0.21
N ALA A 68 20.58 22.21 -1.12
CA ALA A 68 19.62 23.27 -0.81
C ALA A 68 18.34 22.75 -0.11
N SER A 69 18.01 21.45 -0.24
CA SER A 69 16.87 20.84 0.45
C SER A 69 17.18 20.37 1.88
N TRP A 70 18.44 20.41 2.32
CA TRP A 70 18.83 19.81 3.59
C TRP A 70 18.38 20.65 4.79
N LEU A 71 18.63 21.98 4.75
CA LEU A 71 18.24 22.85 5.83
C LEU A 71 16.70 22.92 5.98
N PRO A 72 15.90 23.17 4.92
CA PRO A 72 14.45 23.10 5.02
C PRO A 72 13.95 21.70 5.45
N GLY A 73 14.56 20.64 4.98
CA GLY A 73 14.21 19.26 5.35
C GLY A 73 14.47 18.98 6.83
N LEU A 74 15.60 19.45 7.37
CA LEU A 74 15.93 19.31 8.80
C LEU A 74 14.99 20.13 9.67
N MET A 75 14.68 21.37 9.27
CA MET A 75 13.70 22.22 9.96
C MET A 75 12.33 21.56 10.03
N ALA A 76 11.84 21.01 8.91
CA ALA A 76 10.56 20.30 8.87
C ALA A 76 10.56 19.03 9.75
N ILE A 77 11.68 18.31 9.86
CA ILE A 77 11.81 17.16 10.77
C ILE A 77 11.74 17.62 12.23
N THR A 78 12.44 18.70 12.59
CA THR A 78 12.45 19.22 13.97
C THR A 78 11.08 19.77 14.36
N GLU A 79 10.43 20.52 13.48
CA GLU A 79 9.07 21.01 13.67
C GLU A 79 8.06 19.86 13.77
N GLY A 80 8.09 18.92 12.83
CA GLY A 80 7.23 17.73 12.86
C GLY A 80 7.42 16.90 14.14
N ARG A 81 8.66 16.77 14.63
CA ARG A 81 8.94 16.12 15.93
C ARG A 81 8.30 16.89 17.09
N ALA A 82 8.42 18.22 17.11
CA ALA A 82 7.82 19.03 18.16
C ALA A 82 6.30 18.94 18.16
N MET A 83 5.67 18.96 16.98
CA MET A 83 4.22 18.75 16.84
C MET A 83 3.79 17.36 17.31
N ALA A 84 4.52 16.31 16.93
CA ALA A 84 4.24 14.95 17.38
C ALA A 84 4.33 14.83 18.91
N ARG A 85 5.34 15.43 19.54
CA ARG A 85 5.47 15.44 21.01
C ARG A 85 4.29 16.13 21.70
N ARG A 86 3.84 17.27 21.20
CA ARG A 86 2.63 17.96 21.73
C ARG A 86 1.38 17.09 21.62
N LEU A 87 1.23 16.35 20.49
CA LEU A 87 0.16 15.37 20.36
C LEU A 87 0.28 14.28 21.44
N TYR A 88 1.50 13.75 21.66
CA TYR A 88 1.73 12.68 22.63
C TYR A 88 1.50 13.11 24.08
N GLU A 89 1.82 14.34 24.42
CA GLU A 89 1.54 14.94 25.74
C GLU A 89 0.03 14.99 26.04
N ASN A 90 -0.80 15.24 25.02
CA ASN A 90 -2.26 15.32 25.17
C ASN A 90 -2.99 13.97 24.99
N PHE A 91 -2.51 13.17 24.03
CA PHE A 91 -3.16 11.92 23.64
C PHE A 91 -2.65 10.71 24.43
N GLU A 92 -1.47 10.80 25.06
CA GLU A 92 -0.84 9.77 25.89
C GLU A 92 -0.82 8.38 25.20
N PRO A 93 -0.21 8.25 24.01
CA PRO A 93 -0.30 7.00 23.27
C PRO A 93 0.39 5.85 23.98
N SER A 94 -0.25 4.69 23.98
CA SER A 94 0.29 3.42 24.46
C SER A 94 1.39 2.90 23.54
N ALA A 95 1.24 3.12 22.23
CA ALA A 95 2.27 2.84 21.24
C ALA A 95 2.13 3.74 20.00
N VAL A 96 3.23 3.88 19.26
CA VAL A 96 3.29 4.58 17.95
C VAL A 96 3.71 3.59 16.89
N VAL A 97 2.95 3.52 15.78
CA VAL A 97 3.23 2.61 14.65
C VAL A 97 3.61 3.43 13.42
N GLY A 98 4.82 3.24 12.90
CA GLY A 98 5.31 3.88 11.69
C GLY A 98 5.15 2.97 10.47
N PHE A 99 4.39 3.43 9.46
CA PHE A 99 4.20 2.71 8.19
C PHE A 99 5.16 3.18 7.09
N GLY A 100 6.00 4.15 7.37
CA GLY A 100 6.91 4.75 6.40
C GLY A 100 6.39 6.07 5.82
N GLY A 101 7.12 6.59 4.84
CA GLY A 101 6.92 7.95 4.36
C GLY A 101 7.55 9.01 5.28
N TYR A 102 7.62 10.25 4.79
CA TYR A 102 8.29 11.33 5.52
C TYR A 102 7.67 11.66 6.89
N PRO A 103 6.33 11.67 7.05
CA PRO A 103 5.70 11.98 8.34
C PRO A 103 5.98 10.94 9.43
N ALA A 104 6.24 9.68 9.06
CA ALA A 104 6.55 8.64 10.05
C ALA A 104 7.87 8.90 10.77
N PHE A 105 8.86 9.54 10.11
CA PHE A 105 10.16 9.76 10.72
C PHE A 105 10.11 10.72 11.92
N PRO A 106 9.61 11.96 11.81
CA PRO A 106 9.50 12.87 12.97
C PRO A 106 8.56 12.32 14.04
N ALA A 107 7.49 11.60 13.68
CA ALA A 107 6.60 10.95 14.63
C ALA A 107 7.35 9.90 15.48
N LEU A 108 8.14 9.02 14.86
CA LEU A 108 8.96 8.03 15.57
C LEU A 108 10.04 8.69 16.43
N LEU A 109 10.69 9.76 15.94
CA LEU A 109 11.66 10.51 16.73
C LEU A 109 11.02 11.16 17.98
N GLY A 110 9.78 11.62 17.86
CA GLY A 110 8.97 12.08 19.00
C GLY A 110 8.72 10.95 19.99
N ALA A 111 8.28 9.79 19.51
CA ALA A 111 8.03 8.61 20.35
C ALA A 111 9.29 8.16 21.12
N PHE A 112 10.45 8.14 20.46
CA PHE A 112 11.71 7.80 21.12
C PHE A 112 12.09 8.79 22.22
N ALA A 113 11.87 10.09 21.99
CA ALA A 113 12.14 11.12 23.00
C ALA A 113 11.26 10.97 24.25
N GLU A 114 9.98 10.61 24.06
CA GLU A 114 9.02 10.39 25.14
C GLU A 114 9.03 8.93 25.65
N LYS A 115 9.99 8.13 25.18
CA LYS A 115 10.12 6.70 25.53
C LYS A 115 8.81 5.92 25.32
N ILE A 116 8.00 6.29 24.34
CA ILE A 116 6.78 5.58 23.95
C ILE A 116 7.16 4.34 23.12
N PRO A 117 6.59 3.16 23.38
CA PRO A 117 6.80 1.99 22.53
C PRO A 117 6.53 2.31 21.07
N ALA A 118 7.46 1.92 20.20
CA ALA A 118 7.37 2.20 18.79
C ALA A 118 7.54 0.92 17.97
N ILE A 119 6.67 0.74 16.99
CA ILE A 119 6.68 -0.36 16.04
C ILE A 119 6.80 0.23 14.63
N ILE A 120 7.51 -0.44 13.74
CA ILE A 120 7.47 -0.12 12.31
C ILE A 120 6.87 -1.27 11.53
N HIS A 121 6.06 -0.94 10.53
CA HIS A 121 5.56 -1.90 9.56
C HIS A 121 6.23 -1.69 8.20
N GLU A 122 6.79 -2.74 7.62
CA GLU A 122 7.39 -2.73 6.29
C GLU A 122 6.51 -3.49 5.31
N GLN A 123 5.95 -2.78 4.35
CA GLN A 123 5.06 -3.32 3.34
C GLN A 123 5.81 -4.04 2.22
N ASN A 124 7.06 -3.65 1.97
CA ASN A 124 7.85 -4.13 0.83
C ASN A 124 8.87 -5.20 1.22
N ALA A 125 9.29 -6.00 0.26
CA ALA A 125 10.39 -6.95 0.41
C ALA A 125 11.79 -6.28 0.51
N VAL A 126 11.85 -4.95 0.61
CA VAL A 126 13.07 -4.17 0.83
C VAL A 126 12.80 -3.13 1.90
N LEU A 127 13.57 -3.16 2.98
CA LEU A 127 13.38 -2.24 4.11
C LEU A 127 13.54 -0.77 3.67
N GLY A 128 12.49 0.02 3.86
CA GLY A 128 12.44 1.44 3.47
C GLY A 128 13.42 2.30 4.26
N ARG A 129 13.75 3.48 3.73
CA ARG A 129 14.78 4.37 4.33
C ARG A 129 14.45 4.76 5.77
N VAL A 130 13.23 5.21 6.04
CA VAL A 130 12.78 5.59 7.39
C VAL A 130 12.91 4.39 8.32
N ASN A 131 12.41 3.22 7.91
CA ASN A 131 12.46 2.00 8.70
C ASN A 131 13.90 1.55 8.99
N ARG A 132 14.84 1.72 8.03
CA ARG A 132 16.27 1.45 8.26
C ARG A 132 16.89 2.34 9.34
N PHE A 133 16.55 3.63 9.34
CA PHE A 133 17.07 4.56 10.35
C PHE A 133 16.50 4.30 11.75
N THR A 134 15.25 3.87 11.82
CA THR A 134 14.54 3.69 13.09
C THR A 134 14.63 2.27 13.65
N ALA A 135 15.00 1.27 12.85
CA ALA A 135 15.08 -0.15 13.23
C ALA A 135 15.85 -0.43 14.53
N ARG A 136 16.90 0.37 14.81
CA ARG A 136 17.68 0.22 16.06
C ARG A 136 16.85 0.55 17.30
N GLN A 137 15.98 1.55 17.23
CA GLN A 137 15.30 2.13 18.39
C GLN A 137 13.89 1.58 18.60
N VAL A 138 13.26 1.01 17.56
CA VAL A 138 11.92 0.44 17.69
C VAL A 138 11.91 -0.85 18.51
N ASN A 139 10.77 -1.15 19.11
CA ASN A 139 10.53 -2.36 19.88
C ASN A 139 10.28 -3.58 18.98
N ALA A 140 9.55 -3.39 17.86
CA ALA A 140 9.25 -4.44 16.91
C ALA A 140 9.30 -3.93 15.47
N ILE A 141 9.55 -4.86 14.53
CA ILE A 141 9.56 -4.67 13.08
C ILE A 141 8.58 -5.67 12.49
N ALA A 142 7.38 -5.21 12.16
CA ALA A 142 6.39 -5.99 11.46
C ALA A 142 6.73 -6.03 9.97
N THR A 143 6.77 -7.21 9.35
CA THR A 143 7.11 -7.38 7.94
C THR A 143 5.99 -8.04 7.16
N SER A 144 5.86 -7.68 5.87
CA SER A 144 4.90 -8.29 4.95
C SER A 144 5.46 -9.52 4.24
N TYR A 145 6.78 -9.64 4.19
CA TYR A 145 7.49 -10.71 3.52
C TYR A 145 8.41 -11.44 4.51
N PRO A 146 8.62 -12.78 4.33
CA PRO A 146 9.51 -13.54 5.20
C PRO A 146 10.96 -13.10 5.07
N GLU A 147 11.36 -12.67 3.87
CA GLU A 147 12.67 -12.11 3.59
C GLU A 147 12.54 -10.64 3.20
N VAL A 148 13.18 -9.77 3.98
CA VAL A 148 13.22 -8.33 3.72
C VAL A 148 14.67 -7.91 3.51
N LEU A 149 15.00 -7.51 2.27
CA LEU A 149 16.33 -7.02 1.96
C LEU A 149 16.67 -5.76 2.74
N ARG A 150 17.95 -5.57 3.03
CA ARG A 150 18.48 -4.45 3.82
C ARG A 150 18.01 -4.41 5.28
N LEU A 151 17.33 -5.44 5.76
CA LEU A 151 17.09 -5.67 7.17
C LEU A 151 18.30 -6.40 7.75
N SER A 152 18.96 -5.76 8.71
CA SER A 152 20.16 -6.33 9.33
C SER A 152 19.81 -7.56 10.21
N PRO A 153 20.53 -8.67 10.10
CA PRO A 153 20.31 -9.86 10.94
C PRO A 153 20.34 -9.58 12.45
N ARG A 154 21.05 -8.53 12.89
CA ARG A 154 21.08 -8.13 14.31
C ARG A 154 19.71 -7.74 14.88
N TYR A 155 18.72 -7.50 14.04
CA TYR A 155 17.36 -7.16 14.45
C TYR A 155 16.39 -8.36 14.36
N ALA A 156 16.89 -9.58 14.09
CA ALA A 156 16.04 -10.76 13.91
C ALA A 156 15.06 -11.00 15.06
N SER A 157 15.50 -10.75 16.31
CA SER A 157 14.64 -10.91 17.50
C SER A 157 13.49 -9.91 17.60
N LYS A 158 13.49 -8.86 16.77
CA LYS A 158 12.44 -7.83 16.70
C LYS A 158 11.50 -8.04 15.52
N VAL A 159 11.82 -8.97 14.61
CA VAL A 159 11.09 -9.17 13.36
C VAL A 159 9.91 -10.09 13.57
N HIS A 160 8.73 -9.63 13.14
CA HIS A 160 7.48 -10.37 13.17
C HIS A 160 6.86 -10.37 11.78
N LEU A 161 6.69 -11.55 11.19
CA LEU A 161 6.01 -11.68 9.90
C LEU A 161 4.50 -11.65 10.13
N VAL A 162 3.88 -10.52 9.85
CA VAL A 162 2.43 -10.32 10.01
C VAL A 162 1.68 -10.26 8.67
N GLY A 163 2.36 -9.88 7.60
CA GLY A 163 1.72 -9.62 6.32
C GLY A 163 1.44 -8.14 6.11
N ASN A 164 0.85 -7.81 4.97
CA ASN A 164 0.41 -6.44 4.66
C ASN A 164 -1.10 -6.34 4.83
N PRO A 165 -1.59 -5.51 5.76
CA PRO A 165 -3.03 -5.29 5.94
C PRO A 165 -3.73 -4.93 4.65
N VAL A 166 -4.82 -5.61 4.34
CA VAL A 166 -5.69 -5.35 3.18
C VAL A 166 -7.09 -4.95 3.66
N ARG A 167 -7.86 -4.39 2.76
CA ARG A 167 -9.25 -3.99 3.00
C ARG A 167 -10.13 -5.21 3.26
N GLU A 168 -11.14 -5.07 4.10
CA GLU A 168 -12.08 -6.14 4.46
C GLU A 168 -12.80 -6.71 3.23
N GLU A 169 -13.21 -5.85 2.30
CA GLU A 169 -13.89 -6.23 1.06
C GLU A 169 -13.04 -7.19 0.20
N VAL A 170 -11.71 -7.10 0.28
CA VAL A 170 -10.80 -8.04 -0.40
C VAL A 170 -10.71 -9.36 0.35
N LEU A 171 -10.77 -9.34 1.69
CA LEU A 171 -10.74 -10.58 2.49
C LEU A 171 -11.97 -11.45 2.23
N VAL A 172 -13.14 -10.84 2.07
CA VAL A 172 -14.38 -11.57 1.70
C VAL A 172 -14.23 -12.38 0.41
N LEU A 173 -13.43 -11.89 -0.56
CA LEU A 173 -13.19 -12.62 -1.82
C LEU A 173 -12.42 -13.93 -1.62
N ARG A 174 -11.67 -14.05 -0.53
CA ARG A 174 -10.86 -15.23 -0.26
C ARG A 174 -11.71 -16.49 -0.12
N ASP A 175 -12.89 -16.38 0.44
CA ASP A 175 -13.78 -17.51 0.68
C ASP A 175 -14.73 -17.78 -0.49
N GLN A 176 -14.73 -16.90 -1.48
CA GLN A 176 -15.46 -17.10 -2.72
C GLN A 176 -14.68 -18.04 -3.66
N PRO A 177 -15.37 -18.88 -4.43
CA PRO A 177 -14.73 -19.70 -5.45
C PRO A 177 -14.10 -18.82 -6.52
N TYR A 178 -12.97 -19.25 -7.05
CA TYR A 178 -12.38 -18.61 -8.23
C TYR A 178 -13.35 -18.75 -9.41
N PRO A 179 -13.63 -17.66 -10.16
CA PRO A 179 -14.57 -17.73 -11.28
C PRO A 179 -14.04 -18.68 -12.37
N PRO A 180 -14.81 -19.71 -12.77
CA PRO A 180 -14.33 -20.64 -13.78
C PRO A 180 -14.28 -19.97 -15.16
N LEU A 181 -13.21 -20.23 -15.91
CA LEU A 181 -13.13 -19.87 -17.33
C LEU A 181 -13.59 -21.06 -18.17
N LEU A 182 -14.87 -21.05 -18.55
CA LEU A 182 -15.44 -22.08 -19.42
C LEU A 182 -14.88 -21.98 -20.85
N ALA A 183 -14.99 -23.07 -21.63
CA ALA A 183 -14.45 -23.12 -22.98
C ALA A 183 -14.95 -21.98 -23.88
N ASP A 184 -16.23 -21.61 -23.76
CA ASP A 184 -16.87 -20.51 -24.50
C ASP A 184 -17.16 -19.29 -23.61
N GLY A 185 -16.67 -19.29 -22.35
CA GLY A 185 -16.91 -18.25 -21.37
C GLY A 185 -16.11 -16.98 -21.67
N ILE A 186 -16.60 -15.85 -21.16
CA ILE A 186 -15.91 -14.56 -21.26
C ILE A 186 -14.62 -14.60 -20.44
N PHE A 187 -13.49 -14.21 -21.04
CA PHE A 187 -12.22 -14.05 -20.37
C PHE A 187 -12.07 -12.63 -19.85
N ARG A 188 -12.16 -12.46 -18.55
CA ARG A 188 -12.20 -11.16 -17.87
C ARG A 188 -10.82 -10.76 -17.35
N VAL A 189 -10.31 -9.64 -17.84
CA VAL A 189 -8.98 -9.11 -17.52
C VAL A 189 -9.12 -7.76 -16.83
N LEU A 190 -8.56 -7.63 -15.64
CA LEU A 190 -8.44 -6.38 -14.92
C LEU A 190 -7.03 -5.81 -15.08
N VAL A 191 -6.92 -4.53 -15.45
CA VAL A 191 -5.63 -3.84 -15.61
C VAL A 191 -5.57 -2.65 -14.65
N THR A 192 -4.55 -2.61 -13.78
CA THR A 192 -4.40 -1.52 -12.81
C THR A 192 -2.95 -1.08 -12.64
N GLY A 193 -2.73 0.23 -12.75
CA GLY A 193 -1.43 0.86 -12.50
C GLY A 193 -1.20 1.27 -11.04
N GLY A 194 -2.17 1.02 -10.14
CA GLY A 194 -2.18 1.54 -8.78
C GLY A 194 -2.62 3.01 -8.73
N SER A 195 -2.45 3.68 -7.58
CA SER A 195 -3.01 5.02 -7.31
C SER A 195 -2.60 6.13 -8.30
N GLN A 196 -1.52 5.95 -9.06
CA GLN A 196 -1.02 6.95 -10.00
C GLN A 196 -1.25 6.58 -11.48
N GLY A 197 -1.83 5.41 -11.75
CA GLY A 197 -1.88 4.87 -13.10
C GLY A 197 -0.48 4.47 -13.63
N ALA A 198 -0.42 3.91 -14.84
CA ALA A 198 0.84 3.49 -15.46
C ALA A 198 0.74 3.55 -16.98
N THR A 199 1.29 4.59 -17.61
CA THR A 199 1.28 4.79 -19.07
C THR A 199 1.78 3.55 -19.83
N VAL A 200 2.83 2.86 -19.32
CA VAL A 200 3.30 1.63 -19.96
C VAL A 200 2.24 0.52 -20.07
N LEU A 201 1.28 0.46 -19.14
CA LEU A 201 0.17 -0.47 -19.26
C LEU A 201 -0.82 0.03 -20.32
N SER A 202 -1.05 1.34 -20.40
CA SER A 202 -1.85 1.97 -21.45
C SER A 202 -1.29 1.70 -22.84
N ASP A 203 0.03 1.80 -23.01
CA ASP A 203 0.73 1.64 -24.28
C ASP A 203 0.79 0.18 -24.77
N VAL A 204 0.91 -0.78 -23.85
CA VAL A 204 1.26 -2.16 -24.22
C VAL A 204 0.07 -3.13 -24.14
N VAL A 205 -0.84 -2.93 -23.19
CA VAL A 205 -1.87 -3.95 -22.92
C VAL A 205 -2.88 -4.10 -24.06
N PRO A 206 -3.42 -3.03 -24.67
CA PRO A 206 -4.39 -3.17 -25.78
C PRO A 206 -3.81 -3.99 -26.92
N ASP A 207 -2.60 -3.67 -27.37
CA ASP A 207 -1.92 -4.39 -28.45
C ASP A 207 -1.58 -5.82 -28.07
N GLY A 208 -1.09 -6.04 -26.82
CA GLY A 208 -0.80 -7.39 -26.33
C GLY A 208 -2.02 -8.30 -26.29
N LEU A 209 -3.18 -7.79 -25.88
CA LEU A 209 -4.43 -8.53 -25.90
C LEU A 209 -4.94 -8.78 -27.33
N SER A 210 -4.67 -7.88 -28.26
CA SER A 210 -5.04 -8.05 -29.67
C SER A 210 -4.27 -9.18 -30.37
N MET A 211 -3.07 -9.51 -29.88
CA MET A 211 -2.22 -10.60 -30.41
C MET A 211 -2.61 -11.99 -29.89
N LEU A 212 -3.59 -12.09 -29.01
CA LEU A 212 -4.08 -13.39 -28.56
C LEU A 212 -4.77 -14.17 -29.69
N PRO A 213 -4.75 -15.51 -29.66
CA PRO A 213 -5.48 -16.33 -30.60
C PRO A 213 -6.95 -15.93 -30.70
N LEU A 214 -7.52 -15.98 -31.90
CA LEU A 214 -8.84 -15.42 -32.19
C LEU A 214 -9.95 -16.00 -31.29
N ASN A 215 -9.87 -17.27 -30.96
CA ASN A 215 -10.79 -17.98 -30.07
C ASN A 215 -10.76 -17.42 -28.62
N LEU A 216 -9.62 -16.92 -28.16
CA LEU A 216 -9.48 -16.28 -26.85
C LEU A 216 -9.83 -14.78 -26.95
N ARG A 217 -9.32 -14.09 -27.98
CA ARG A 217 -9.52 -12.65 -28.17
C ARG A 217 -11.00 -12.26 -28.28
N ARG A 218 -11.82 -13.04 -28.98
CA ARG A 218 -13.27 -12.78 -29.13
C ARG A 218 -14.05 -12.88 -27.83
N ARG A 219 -13.48 -13.46 -26.80
CA ARG A 219 -14.09 -13.65 -25.47
C ARG A 219 -13.57 -12.68 -24.43
N LEU A 220 -12.67 -11.77 -24.82
CA LEU A 220 -12.11 -10.78 -23.90
C LEU A 220 -13.17 -9.79 -23.45
N GLN A 221 -13.13 -9.49 -22.17
CA GLN A 221 -13.74 -8.31 -21.54
C GLN A 221 -12.71 -7.69 -20.60
N VAL A 222 -12.43 -6.41 -20.78
CA VAL A 222 -11.36 -5.73 -20.08
C VAL A 222 -11.93 -4.61 -19.21
N THR A 223 -11.43 -4.50 -17.99
CA THR A 223 -11.52 -3.25 -17.21
C THR A 223 -10.12 -2.73 -17.03
N GLN A 224 -9.85 -1.50 -17.46
CA GLN A 224 -8.52 -0.90 -17.33
C GLN A 224 -8.56 0.47 -16.67
N GLN A 225 -7.76 0.60 -15.63
CA GLN A 225 -7.44 1.90 -15.07
C GLN A 225 -6.37 2.59 -15.92
N CYS A 226 -6.66 3.79 -16.38
CA CYS A 226 -5.75 4.62 -17.17
C CYS A 226 -5.51 5.96 -16.49
N ARG A 227 -4.44 6.66 -16.85
CA ARG A 227 -4.33 8.09 -16.56
C ARG A 227 -5.33 8.88 -17.40
N ALA A 228 -5.72 10.05 -16.91
CA ALA A 228 -6.64 10.90 -17.64
C ALA A 228 -6.11 11.27 -19.07
N GLU A 229 -4.81 11.51 -19.15
CA GLU A 229 -4.12 11.82 -20.41
C GLU A 229 -4.03 10.64 -21.39
N ASP A 230 -4.09 9.38 -20.89
CA ASP A 230 -3.94 8.17 -21.71
C ASP A 230 -5.29 7.61 -22.19
N ILE A 231 -6.41 7.95 -21.54
CA ILE A 231 -7.68 7.22 -21.62
C ILE A 231 -8.29 7.19 -23.04
N ASP A 232 -8.17 8.28 -23.80
CA ASP A 232 -8.73 8.34 -25.16
C ASP A 232 -7.91 7.52 -26.15
N ALA A 233 -6.59 7.53 -26.02
CA ALA A 233 -5.71 6.68 -26.83
C ALA A 233 -5.96 5.19 -26.56
N VAL A 234 -6.12 4.80 -25.27
CA VAL A 234 -6.45 3.43 -24.89
C VAL A 234 -7.81 2.99 -25.43
N ARG A 235 -8.82 3.89 -25.36
CA ARG A 235 -10.15 3.63 -25.92
C ARG A 235 -10.08 3.36 -27.42
N ALA A 236 -9.35 4.20 -28.15
CA ALA A 236 -9.16 4.03 -29.59
C ALA A 236 -8.44 2.72 -29.94
N ALA A 237 -7.41 2.35 -29.16
CA ALA A 237 -6.68 1.11 -29.36
C ALA A 237 -7.58 -0.14 -29.15
N TYR A 238 -8.35 -0.21 -28.07
CA TYR A 238 -9.29 -1.32 -27.86
C TYR A 238 -10.38 -1.37 -28.92
N ALA A 239 -10.93 -0.23 -29.34
CA ALA A 239 -11.93 -0.14 -30.40
C ALA A 239 -11.39 -0.67 -31.74
N ALA A 240 -10.16 -0.29 -32.12
CA ALA A 240 -9.50 -0.77 -33.34
C ALA A 240 -9.36 -2.28 -33.39
N HIS A 241 -9.24 -2.94 -32.24
CA HIS A 241 -9.11 -4.37 -32.12
C HIS A 241 -10.44 -5.10 -31.82
N ASN A 242 -11.56 -4.39 -31.76
CA ASN A 242 -12.87 -4.91 -31.37
C ASN A 242 -12.85 -5.64 -30.02
N ILE A 243 -12.12 -5.11 -29.03
CA ILE A 243 -12.07 -5.65 -27.67
C ILE A 243 -12.95 -4.78 -26.76
N PRO A 244 -14.00 -5.34 -26.13
CA PRO A 244 -14.81 -4.64 -25.15
C PRO A 244 -13.97 -4.22 -23.94
N ALA A 245 -13.90 -2.90 -23.67
CA ALA A 245 -13.12 -2.37 -22.57
C ALA A 245 -13.88 -1.27 -21.82
N GLU A 246 -13.94 -1.40 -20.50
CA GLU A 246 -14.34 -0.35 -19.57
C GLU A 246 -13.10 0.38 -19.06
N LEU A 247 -13.05 1.71 -19.23
CA LEU A 247 -11.90 2.52 -18.87
C LEU A 247 -12.28 3.53 -17.78
N ALA A 248 -11.44 3.65 -16.77
CA ALA A 248 -11.62 4.62 -15.69
C ALA A 248 -10.27 5.19 -15.23
N THR A 249 -10.27 6.42 -14.74
CA THR A 249 -9.08 7.01 -14.12
C THR A 249 -8.85 6.50 -12.69
N TYR A 250 -9.92 6.09 -12.03
CA TYR A 250 -9.92 5.51 -10.70
C TYR A 250 -11.01 4.43 -10.60
N LEU A 251 -10.73 3.35 -9.89
CA LEU A 251 -11.64 2.22 -9.67
C LEU A 251 -12.01 2.18 -8.18
N PRO A 252 -13.12 2.82 -7.77
CA PRO A 252 -13.56 2.79 -6.37
C PRO A 252 -14.01 1.39 -5.94
N ASP A 253 -14.51 0.61 -6.87
CA ASP A 253 -15.00 -0.76 -6.77
C ASP A 253 -13.92 -1.82 -7.08
N LEU A 254 -12.63 -1.49 -6.83
CA LEU A 254 -11.53 -2.41 -7.11
C LEU A 254 -11.69 -3.80 -6.46
N PRO A 255 -12.20 -3.94 -5.22
CA PRO A 255 -12.46 -5.26 -4.63
C PRO A 255 -13.43 -6.10 -5.48
N GLU A 256 -14.55 -5.54 -5.89
CA GLU A 256 -15.53 -6.23 -6.75
C GLU A 256 -14.91 -6.62 -8.10
N ARG A 257 -14.10 -5.74 -8.68
CA ARG A 257 -13.37 -6.00 -9.92
C ARG A 257 -12.34 -7.13 -9.76
N LEU A 258 -11.71 -7.24 -8.61
CA LEU A 258 -10.85 -8.39 -8.29
C LEU A 258 -11.67 -9.67 -8.23
N GLY A 259 -12.87 -9.65 -7.62
CA GLY A 259 -13.78 -10.78 -7.59
C GLY A 259 -14.22 -11.22 -8.99
N TRP A 260 -14.49 -10.26 -9.85
CA TRP A 260 -14.93 -10.45 -11.22
C TRP A 260 -13.84 -11.00 -12.17
N ALA A 261 -12.57 -10.61 -11.97
CA ALA A 261 -11.47 -10.90 -12.89
C ALA A 261 -11.01 -12.36 -12.85
N HIS A 262 -10.70 -12.93 -14.01
CA HIS A 262 -9.94 -14.18 -14.13
C HIS A 262 -8.42 -13.93 -14.00
N MET A 263 -7.93 -12.79 -14.46
CA MET A 263 -6.52 -12.44 -14.40
C MET A 263 -6.34 -10.94 -14.22
N VAL A 264 -5.27 -10.57 -13.54
CA VAL A 264 -4.91 -9.16 -13.33
C VAL A 264 -3.58 -8.84 -13.99
N ILE A 265 -3.50 -7.69 -14.68
CA ILE A 265 -2.25 -7.12 -15.17
C ILE A 265 -1.99 -5.85 -14.36
N ALA A 266 -0.87 -5.80 -13.62
CA ALA A 266 -0.67 -4.71 -12.68
C ALA A 266 0.79 -4.32 -12.44
N ARG A 267 1.00 -3.16 -11.83
CA ARG A 267 2.25 -2.83 -11.15
C ARG A 267 2.45 -3.72 -9.92
N ALA A 268 3.71 -3.90 -9.50
CA ALA A 268 4.09 -4.76 -8.38
C ALA A 268 4.18 -4.00 -7.04
N GLY A 269 3.22 -3.14 -6.75
CA GLY A 269 3.10 -2.48 -5.44
C GLY A 269 2.76 -3.49 -4.34
N ALA A 270 3.28 -3.27 -3.13
CA ALA A 270 3.08 -4.20 -2.02
C ALA A 270 1.59 -4.41 -1.67
N SER A 271 0.78 -3.34 -1.65
CA SER A 271 -0.67 -3.44 -1.41
C SER A 271 -1.37 -4.21 -2.53
N THR A 272 -1.00 -3.97 -3.80
CA THR A 272 -1.56 -4.71 -4.93
C THR A 272 -1.29 -6.21 -4.81
N ILE A 273 -0.06 -6.60 -4.50
CA ILE A 273 0.30 -8.02 -4.33
C ILE A 273 -0.44 -8.63 -3.13
N ALA A 274 -0.53 -7.91 -2.01
CA ALA A 274 -1.28 -8.37 -0.86
C ALA A 274 -2.77 -8.62 -1.18
N GLU A 275 -3.41 -7.69 -1.91
CA GLU A 275 -4.79 -7.84 -2.35
C GLU A 275 -4.96 -9.01 -3.34
N LEU A 276 -4.05 -9.16 -4.32
CA LEU A 276 -4.06 -10.27 -5.27
C LEU A 276 -3.93 -11.63 -4.58
N THR A 277 -3.03 -11.74 -3.63
CA THR A 277 -2.78 -12.99 -2.89
C THR A 277 -3.91 -13.29 -1.91
N CYS A 278 -4.47 -12.30 -1.23
CA CYS A 278 -5.64 -12.51 -0.38
C CYS A 278 -6.87 -12.92 -1.20
N ALA A 279 -7.14 -12.26 -2.33
CA ALA A 279 -8.26 -12.60 -3.21
C ALA A 279 -8.02 -13.87 -4.05
N GLY A 280 -6.80 -14.41 -4.08
CA GLY A 280 -6.45 -15.55 -4.92
C GLY A 280 -6.59 -15.23 -6.42
N ARG A 281 -6.02 -14.12 -6.89
CA ARG A 281 -6.09 -13.72 -8.31
C ARG A 281 -4.73 -13.87 -8.99
N PRO A 282 -4.64 -14.69 -10.04
CA PRO A 282 -3.41 -14.83 -10.82
C PRO A 282 -3.09 -13.53 -11.53
N ALA A 283 -1.79 -13.20 -11.67
CA ALA A 283 -1.41 -11.92 -12.23
C ALA A 283 -0.21 -11.97 -13.17
N ILE A 284 -0.17 -10.98 -14.09
CA ILE A 284 1.05 -10.53 -14.75
C ILE A 284 1.48 -9.22 -14.10
N LEU A 285 2.64 -9.23 -13.49
CA LEU A 285 3.16 -8.12 -12.70
C LEU A 285 4.29 -7.42 -13.46
N VAL A 286 4.19 -6.10 -13.57
CA VAL A 286 5.19 -5.24 -14.23
C VAL A 286 5.80 -4.31 -13.20
N PRO A 287 6.95 -4.70 -12.57
CA PRO A 287 7.61 -3.86 -11.57
C PRO A 287 7.98 -2.49 -12.13
N LEU A 288 7.77 -1.44 -11.33
CA LEU A 288 8.16 -0.08 -11.68
C LEU A 288 9.69 0.07 -11.57
N PRO A 289 10.42 0.38 -12.66
CA PRO A 289 11.89 0.42 -12.65
C PRO A 289 12.47 1.55 -11.80
N THR A 290 11.70 2.63 -11.62
CA THR A 290 12.08 3.79 -10.79
C THR A 290 11.67 3.66 -9.33
N ALA A 291 11.13 2.50 -8.94
CA ALA A 291 10.78 2.23 -7.55
C ALA A 291 12.02 2.34 -6.64
N THR A 292 11.87 3.04 -5.52
CA THR A 292 12.98 3.24 -4.57
C THR A 292 13.60 1.91 -4.18
N ASP A 293 14.94 1.81 -4.30
CA ASP A 293 15.68 0.59 -3.99
C ASP A 293 15.18 -0.65 -4.77
N ASN A 294 14.50 -0.44 -5.91
CA ASN A 294 13.95 -1.49 -6.77
C ASN A 294 12.99 -2.46 -6.04
N HIS A 295 12.30 -1.99 -5.00
CA HIS A 295 11.49 -2.86 -4.14
C HIS A 295 10.41 -3.65 -4.89
N GLN A 296 9.83 -3.10 -5.97
CA GLN A 296 8.79 -3.80 -6.72
C GLN A 296 9.29 -5.09 -7.40
N SER A 297 10.54 -5.12 -7.85
CA SER A 297 11.15 -6.35 -8.41
C SER A 297 11.38 -7.43 -7.34
N TYR A 298 11.45 -7.06 -6.08
CA TYR A 298 11.56 -8.03 -4.98
C TYR A 298 10.20 -8.45 -4.45
N ASN A 299 9.22 -7.57 -4.44
CA ASN A 299 7.86 -7.87 -3.99
C ASN A 299 7.22 -9.03 -4.78
N VAL A 300 7.53 -9.19 -6.07
CA VAL A 300 6.93 -10.24 -6.91
C VAL A 300 7.42 -11.65 -6.62
N LYS A 301 8.58 -11.80 -5.95
CA LYS A 301 9.29 -13.08 -5.89
C LYS A 301 8.48 -14.21 -5.28
N GLU A 302 7.86 -13.99 -4.12
CA GLU A 302 7.07 -15.02 -3.42
C GLU A 302 5.92 -15.54 -4.31
N MET A 303 5.13 -14.64 -4.88
CA MET A 303 3.99 -15.00 -5.73
C MET A 303 4.41 -15.65 -7.05
N VAL A 304 5.53 -15.22 -7.64
CA VAL A 304 6.09 -15.82 -8.86
C VAL A 304 6.66 -17.21 -8.60
N GLN A 305 7.40 -17.41 -7.51
CA GLN A 305 7.95 -18.70 -7.12
C GLN A 305 6.86 -19.72 -6.81
N ALA A 306 5.77 -19.29 -6.21
CA ALA A 306 4.60 -20.13 -5.98
C ALA A 306 3.84 -20.48 -7.27
N GLY A 307 4.04 -19.76 -8.37
CA GLY A 307 3.30 -19.93 -9.61
C GLY A 307 2.01 -19.11 -9.71
N GLY A 308 1.74 -18.24 -8.74
CA GLY A 308 0.55 -17.37 -8.72
C GLY A 308 0.66 -16.14 -9.63
N ALA A 309 1.85 -15.78 -10.05
CA ALA A 309 2.07 -14.67 -10.96
C ALA A 309 3.21 -14.94 -11.94
N ARG A 310 3.26 -14.13 -12.99
CA ARG A 310 4.43 -13.95 -13.86
C ARG A 310 4.89 -12.51 -13.78
N ALA A 311 6.19 -12.30 -13.69
CA ALA A 311 6.78 -10.96 -13.68
C ALA A 311 7.45 -10.67 -15.01
N ILE A 312 7.17 -9.50 -15.59
CA ILE A 312 7.83 -9.00 -16.79
C ILE A 312 8.50 -7.67 -16.43
N ALA A 313 9.82 -7.62 -16.53
CA ALA A 313 10.54 -6.36 -16.35
C ALA A 313 10.08 -5.33 -17.39
N GLN A 314 9.88 -4.06 -16.98
CA GLN A 314 9.34 -3.04 -17.89
C GLN A 314 10.07 -2.92 -19.23
N PRO A 315 11.43 -2.99 -19.33
CA PRO A 315 12.11 -2.96 -20.64
C PRO A 315 11.76 -4.12 -21.56
N SER A 316 11.31 -5.25 -21.00
CA SER A 316 10.87 -6.44 -21.75
C SER A 316 9.36 -6.53 -21.89
N PHE A 317 8.60 -5.57 -21.33
CA PHE A 317 7.15 -5.55 -21.38
C PHE A 317 6.67 -5.00 -22.73
N THR A 318 6.60 -5.89 -23.69
CA THR A 318 6.11 -5.64 -25.06
C THR A 318 4.79 -6.36 -25.29
N ALA A 319 4.04 -5.93 -26.30
CA ALA A 319 2.77 -6.56 -26.71
C ALA A 319 2.97 -8.08 -26.99
N VAL A 320 4.06 -8.44 -27.67
CA VAL A 320 4.40 -9.83 -27.99
C VAL A 320 4.68 -10.65 -26.74
N GLU A 321 5.49 -10.13 -25.82
CA GLU A 321 5.84 -10.86 -24.59
C GLU A 321 4.59 -10.98 -23.67
N LEU A 322 3.77 -9.94 -23.58
CA LEU A 322 2.51 -9.99 -22.83
C LEU A 322 1.60 -11.07 -23.40
N ALA A 323 1.36 -11.08 -24.71
CA ALA A 323 0.52 -12.11 -25.37
C ALA A 323 1.04 -13.52 -25.11
N LYS A 324 2.33 -13.73 -25.22
CA LYS A 324 2.99 -15.03 -24.93
C LYS A 324 2.78 -15.47 -23.48
N GLN A 325 2.90 -14.59 -22.52
CA GLN A 325 2.71 -14.92 -21.11
C GLN A 325 1.22 -15.23 -20.79
N ILE A 326 0.28 -14.47 -21.39
CA ILE A 326 -1.15 -14.74 -21.25
C ILE A 326 -1.50 -16.10 -21.85
N GLN A 327 -1.01 -16.41 -23.04
CA GLN A 327 -1.28 -17.70 -23.69
C GLN A 327 -0.84 -18.89 -22.82
N LYS A 328 0.32 -18.81 -22.18
CA LYS A 328 0.81 -19.85 -21.27
C LYS A 328 -0.09 -20.10 -20.05
N ILE A 329 -0.79 -19.07 -19.58
CA ILE A 329 -1.67 -19.20 -18.43
C ILE A 329 -3.10 -19.53 -18.84
N ALA A 330 -3.61 -18.96 -19.94
CA ALA A 330 -5.03 -18.99 -20.28
C ALA A 330 -5.42 -20.11 -21.26
N LEU A 331 -4.48 -20.65 -22.03
CA LEU A 331 -4.79 -21.71 -23.01
C LEU A 331 -4.69 -23.12 -22.43
N GLU A 332 -3.88 -23.32 -21.39
CA GLU A 332 -3.77 -24.64 -20.75
C GLU A 332 -4.98 -24.86 -19.80
N PRO A 333 -5.70 -25.97 -19.91
CA PRO A 333 -6.82 -26.27 -19.02
C PRO A 333 -6.41 -26.26 -17.54
N GLY A 334 -7.15 -25.53 -16.71
CA GLY A 334 -6.89 -25.44 -15.27
C GLY A 334 -5.69 -24.60 -14.86
N ALA A 335 -4.91 -24.04 -15.79
CA ALA A 335 -3.71 -23.26 -15.46
C ALA A 335 -4.04 -22.00 -14.67
N LEU A 336 -5.12 -21.29 -15.02
CA LEU A 336 -5.59 -20.11 -14.28
C LEU A 336 -6.05 -20.48 -12.86
N GLU A 337 -6.77 -21.59 -12.68
CA GLU A 337 -7.21 -22.06 -11.36
C GLU A 337 -6.03 -22.48 -10.48
N ASN A 338 -5.04 -23.15 -11.07
CA ASN A 338 -3.81 -23.53 -10.36
C ASN A 338 -3.01 -22.28 -9.94
N ALA A 339 -2.89 -21.30 -10.84
CA ALA A 339 -2.25 -20.02 -10.53
C ALA A 339 -3.04 -19.22 -9.45
N ALA A 340 -4.38 -19.29 -9.47
CA ALA A 340 -5.22 -18.67 -8.45
C ALA A 340 -5.01 -19.33 -7.07
N LYS A 341 -4.95 -20.66 -7.00
CA LYS A 341 -4.61 -21.41 -5.78
C LYS A 341 -3.21 -21.06 -5.27
N ALA A 342 -2.24 -20.98 -6.18
CA ALA A 342 -0.87 -20.59 -5.86
C ALA A 342 -0.79 -19.14 -5.35
N ALA A 343 -1.49 -18.19 -5.96
CA ALA A 343 -1.60 -16.84 -5.46
C ALA A 343 -2.21 -16.81 -4.05
N LYS A 344 -3.32 -17.52 -3.85
CA LYS A 344 -4.03 -17.62 -2.56
C LYS A 344 -3.15 -18.19 -1.44
N SER A 345 -2.24 -19.13 -1.74
CA SER A 345 -1.32 -19.71 -0.76
C SER A 345 -0.28 -18.72 -0.22
N CYS A 346 0.04 -17.66 -0.98
CA CYS A 346 0.93 -16.59 -0.54
C CYS A 346 0.22 -15.52 0.33
N GLY A 347 -1.11 -15.52 0.35
CA GLY A 347 -1.91 -14.51 1.04
C GLY A 347 -1.84 -14.64 2.55
N ARG A 348 -1.84 -13.51 3.26
CA ARG A 348 -1.85 -13.42 4.74
C ARG A 348 -3.13 -12.72 5.19
N PRO A 349 -4.26 -13.44 5.25
CA PRO A 349 -5.58 -12.83 5.53
C PRO A 349 -5.67 -12.23 6.93
N ASN A 350 -4.92 -12.76 7.89
CA ASN A 350 -4.93 -12.30 9.27
C ASN A 350 -4.01 -11.10 9.54
N ALA A 351 -3.39 -10.51 8.49
CA ALA A 351 -2.38 -9.46 8.64
C ALA A 351 -2.84 -8.28 9.51
N VAL A 352 -4.10 -7.89 9.43
CA VAL A 352 -4.67 -6.81 10.24
C VAL A 352 -4.73 -7.21 11.71
N ALA A 353 -5.25 -8.39 12.01
CA ALA A 353 -5.38 -8.90 13.37
C ALA A 353 -4.00 -9.17 14.00
N ASP A 354 -3.10 -9.84 13.26
CA ASP A 354 -1.75 -10.15 13.73
C ASP A 354 -0.94 -8.87 14.02
N LEU A 355 -1.12 -7.83 13.19
CA LEU A 355 -0.48 -6.53 13.44
C LEU A 355 -1.09 -5.81 14.64
N ALA A 356 -2.42 -5.87 14.82
CA ALA A 356 -3.08 -5.30 15.99
C ALA A 356 -2.63 -5.99 17.28
N ASP A 357 -2.58 -7.33 17.29
CA ASP A 357 -2.09 -8.13 18.44
C ASP A 357 -0.63 -7.75 18.78
N LEU A 358 0.22 -7.62 17.76
CA LEU A 358 1.60 -7.18 17.95
C LEU A 358 1.66 -5.78 18.60
N VAL A 359 0.86 -4.83 18.10
CA VAL A 359 0.82 -3.46 18.61
C VAL A 359 0.30 -3.42 20.04
N GLU A 360 -0.73 -4.17 20.37
CA GLU A 360 -1.29 -4.27 21.72
C GLU A 360 -0.29 -4.90 22.70
N SER A 361 0.50 -5.89 22.26
CA SER A 361 1.50 -6.58 23.09
C SER A 361 2.63 -5.68 23.56
N PHE A 362 3.00 -4.67 22.76
CA PHE A 362 4.02 -3.68 23.11
C PHE A 362 3.45 -2.40 23.74
N GLY A 363 2.13 -2.20 23.65
CA GLY A 363 1.46 -1.01 24.17
C GLY A 363 1.59 -0.90 25.69
N ARG A 364 1.94 0.30 26.18
CA ARG A 364 1.94 0.59 27.61
C ARG A 364 0.53 0.44 28.19
N ALA A 365 0.46 0.08 29.47
CA ALA A 365 -0.79 0.23 30.22
C ALA A 365 -1.27 1.69 30.17
N PRO A 366 -2.60 1.92 30.06
CA PRO A 366 -3.13 3.28 30.09
C PRO A 366 -2.77 3.96 31.41
N ILE A 367 -2.35 5.22 31.34
CA ILE A 367 -2.20 6.04 32.55
C ILE A 367 -3.61 6.34 33.04
N MET A 368 -3.93 5.90 34.25
CA MET A 368 -5.26 6.08 34.86
C MET A 368 -5.50 7.56 35.23
N HIS A 369 -5.55 8.41 34.24
CA HIS A 369 -6.05 9.78 34.37
C HIS A 369 -7.39 9.82 33.66
N GLY A 370 -8.41 10.45 34.25
CA GLY A 370 -9.78 10.46 33.76
C GLY A 370 -9.86 10.74 32.24
N ILE A 371 -10.87 10.13 31.60
CA ILE A 371 -11.09 10.10 30.15
C ILE A 371 -10.85 11.47 29.52
N LYS A 372 -9.72 11.63 28.84
CA LYS A 372 -9.49 12.76 27.93
C LYS A 372 -10.10 12.37 26.57
N SER A 373 -11.03 13.21 26.09
CA SER A 373 -11.63 13.08 24.76
C SER A 373 -10.54 13.07 23.66
N THR A 374 -10.86 12.48 22.51
CA THR A 374 -10.03 12.52 21.31
C THR A 374 -9.56 13.94 21.05
N PRO A 375 -8.25 14.22 20.93
CA PRO A 375 -7.76 15.58 20.73
C PRO A 375 -8.28 16.13 19.40
N GLU A 376 -8.71 17.40 19.41
CA GLU A 376 -9.08 18.09 18.17
C GLU A 376 -7.88 18.13 17.20
N PRO A 377 -8.14 18.12 15.87
CA PRO A 377 -7.09 18.23 14.88
C PRO A 377 -6.21 19.46 15.14
N ILE A 378 -4.90 19.28 15.28
CA ILE A 378 -3.98 20.40 15.37
C ILE A 378 -3.95 21.07 14.00
N SER A 379 -4.58 22.25 13.89
CA SER A 379 -4.52 23.09 12.69
C SER A 379 -3.08 23.56 12.50
N ALA A 380 -2.61 23.59 11.25
CA ALA A 380 -1.33 24.17 10.92
C ALA A 380 -1.21 25.58 11.51
N PHE A 381 -0.12 25.87 12.20
CA PHE A 381 0.18 27.16 12.79
C PHE A 381 0.03 28.27 11.73
N SER A 382 -0.80 29.27 11.98
CA SER A 382 -0.70 30.53 11.27
C SER A 382 0.67 31.14 11.61
N PRO A 383 1.51 31.51 10.62
CA PRO A 383 2.79 32.11 10.90
C PRO A 383 2.58 33.38 11.73
N SER A 384 3.38 33.53 12.76
CA SER A 384 3.39 34.73 13.58
C SER A 384 3.57 35.99 12.71
N PRO A 385 2.86 37.11 12.96
CA PRO A 385 2.90 38.33 12.13
C PRO A 385 4.26 38.97 11.98
N ALA A 386 5.28 38.53 12.73
CA ALA A 386 6.62 39.07 12.70
C ALA A 386 7.46 38.73 11.46
N LEU A 387 7.11 37.69 10.68
CA LEU A 387 7.85 37.31 9.47
C LEU A 387 7.22 37.79 8.14
N ALA A 388 6.09 38.51 8.21
CA ALA A 388 5.41 39.04 7.02
C ALA A 388 5.96 40.40 6.55
N ARG A 389 6.98 40.99 7.22
CA ARG A 389 7.51 42.34 6.89
C ARG A 389 8.81 42.33 6.08
N GLU A 390 9.41 41.21 5.75
CA GLU A 390 10.70 41.18 5.03
C GLU A 390 10.58 40.78 3.52
N ASN A 391 9.38 40.54 2.98
CA ASN A 391 9.21 40.23 1.56
C ASN A 391 8.43 41.28 0.76
N ALA A 392 8.44 42.56 1.23
CA ALA A 392 7.87 43.70 0.49
C ALA A 392 8.84 44.88 0.52
N ALA A 393 10.03 44.70 -0.08
CA ALA A 393 10.92 45.77 -0.50
C ALA A 393 11.75 45.28 -1.70
#